data_16446e86a73c619fa3b272efb2dc920e
#
_entry.id   16446e86a73c619fa3b272efb2dc920e
#
_cell.length_a   1.000
_cell.length_b   1.000
_cell.length_c   1.000
_cell.angle_alpha   90.00
_cell.angle_beta   90.00
_cell.angle_gamma   90.00
#
_symmetry.space_group_name_H-M   'P 1'
#
loop_
_entity.id
_entity.type
_entity.pdbx_description
1 polymer ?
#
loop_
_entity_poly.entity_id
_entity_poly.type
_entity_poly.pdbx_seq_one_letter_code
_entity_poly.pdbx_strand_id
1 'polypeptide(L)'
;MKAYGSSALRGFTLIEVSVALLILSLVLGGAVSMVQQYADERIRLRERFFSNSVGWNRLMQRYQYAQGWVAVNEGNDGATQGVDEQAGQDWRWRMKVEAAMGKDFYRYEMRVGLAGSEATNTALSIYLIGKP
;
A
#
# COMPACT_ATOMS: atom_id res chain seq x y z
N MET A 1 -48.19 59.69 -18.08
CA MET A 1 -48.39 58.72 -16.99
C MET A 1 -47.57 57.49 -17.32
N LYS A 2 -46.46 57.23 -16.66
CA LYS A 2 -45.65 56.03 -16.82
C LYS A 2 -46.15 55.01 -15.83
N ALA A 3 -46.71 53.89 -16.31
CA ALA A 3 -47.04 52.73 -15.49
C ALA A 3 -45.76 52.01 -15.06
N TYR A 4 -45.47 52.03 -13.77
CA TYR A 4 -44.43 51.20 -13.17
C TYR A 4 -44.99 49.75 -13.10
N GLY A 5 -44.40 48.88 -13.93
CA GLY A 5 -44.64 47.45 -13.86
C GLY A 5 -44.12 46.92 -12.54
N SER A 6 -45.00 46.48 -11.66
CA SER A 6 -44.62 45.72 -10.44
C SER A 6 -44.05 44.37 -10.84
N SER A 7 -42.73 44.22 -10.77
CA SER A 7 -42.06 42.91 -10.83
C SER A 7 -42.51 42.11 -9.61
N ALA A 8 -43.40 41.14 -9.83
CA ALA A 8 -43.79 40.17 -8.81
C ALA A 8 -42.54 39.42 -8.35
N LEU A 9 -42.12 39.65 -7.11
CA LEU A 9 -41.11 38.84 -6.42
C LEU A 9 -41.69 37.42 -6.30
N ARG A 10 -41.24 36.54 -7.18
CA ARG A 10 -41.51 35.10 -7.05
C ARG A 10 -40.77 34.58 -5.85
N GLY A 11 -41.45 34.28 -4.75
CA GLY A 11 -40.91 33.57 -3.63
C GLY A 11 -40.62 32.10 -3.98
N PHE A 12 -39.58 31.54 -3.46
CA PHE A 12 -39.27 30.11 -3.59
C PHE A 12 -40.40 29.27 -2.97
N THR A 13 -40.82 28.23 -3.67
CA THR A 13 -41.79 27.27 -3.15
C THR A 13 -41.11 26.30 -2.16
N LEU A 14 -41.87 25.83 -1.17
CA LEU A 14 -41.37 24.88 -0.19
C LEU A 14 -40.83 23.61 -0.83
N ILE A 15 -41.43 23.17 -1.93
CA ILE A 15 -41.00 22.01 -2.72
C ILE A 15 -39.63 22.24 -3.38
N GLU A 16 -39.38 23.43 -3.87
CA GLU A 16 -38.12 23.80 -4.53
C GLU A 16 -36.96 23.79 -3.55
N VAL A 17 -37.18 24.30 -2.32
CA VAL A 17 -36.19 24.25 -1.23
C VAL A 17 -35.93 22.79 -0.80
N SER A 18 -37.00 21.97 -0.71
CA SER A 18 -36.85 20.56 -0.32
C SER A 18 -36.06 19.76 -1.37
N VAL A 19 -36.32 20.00 -2.65
CA VAL A 19 -35.58 19.36 -3.74
C VAL A 19 -34.11 19.82 -3.77
N ALA A 20 -33.85 21.12 -3.56
CA ALA A 20 -32.50 21.65 -3.48
C ALA A 20 -31.71 21.04 -2.33
N LEU A 21 -32.32 20.89 -1.15
CA LEU A 21 -31.69 20.24 0.00
C LEU A 21 -31.42 18.75 -0.23
N LEU A 22 -32.33 18.06 -0.93
CA LEU A 22 -32.11 16.66 -1.29
C LEU A 22 -30.92 16.51 -2.23
N ILE A 23 -30.83 17.32 -3.27
CA ILE A 23 -29.69 17.30 -4.20
C ILE A 23 -28.40 17.64 -3.46
N LEU A 24 -28.41 18.67 -2.63
CA LEU A 24 -27.25 19.07 -1.84
C LEU A 24 -26.75 17.94 -0.94
N SER A 25 -27.65 17.24 -0.26
CA SER A 25 -27.30 16.13 0.63
C SER A 25 -26.70 14.95 -0.13
N LEU A 26 -27.20 14.63 -1.32
CA LEU A 26 -26.64 13.59 -2.19
C LEU A 26 -25.21 13.94 -2.67
N VAL A 27 -25.02 15.20 -3.09
CA VAL A 27 -23.69 15.67 -3.53
C VAL A 27 -22.69 15.66 -2.39
N LEU A 28 -23.05 16.14 -1.20
CA LEU A 28 -22.19 16.13 -0.03
C LEU A 28 -21.87 14.70 0.42
N GLY A 29 -22.86 13.81 0.44
CA GLY A 29 -22.65 12.40 0.76
C GLY A 29 -21.67 11.72 -0.21
N GLY A 30 -21.80 11.97 -1.49
CA GLY A 30 -20.88 11.49 -2.53
C GLY A 30 -19.45 12.03 -2.35
N ALA A 31 -19.32 13.32 -2.05
CA ALA A 31 -18.03 13.96 -1.83
C ALA A 31 -17.29 13.36 -0.62
N VAL A 32 -17.99 13.15 0.50
CA VAL A 32 -17.42 12.53 1.70
C VAL A 32 -16.95 11.11 1.40
N SER A 33 -17.75 10.32 0.68
CA SER A 33 -17.35 8.95 0.30
C SER A 33 -16.09 8.92 -0.56
N MET A 34 -15.93 9.85 -1.51
CA MET A 34 -14.71 9.97 -2.31
C MET A 34 -13.50 10.28 -1.45
N VAL A 35 -13.60 11.22 -0.52
CA VAL A 35 -12.47 11.59 0.36
C VAL A 35 -12.02 10.39 1.21
N GLN A 36 -12.96 9.60 1.72
CA GLN A 36 -12.64 8.38 2.48
C GLN A 36 -11.92 7.34 1.63
N GLN A 37 -12.39 7.09 0.41
CA GLN A 37 -11.72 6.17 -0.52
C GLN A 37 -10.29 6.60 -0.84
N TYR A 38 -10.06 7.90 -1.11
CA TYR A 38 -8.73 8.43 -1.35
C TYR A 38 -7.79 8.29 -0.14
N ALA A 39 -8.30 8.48 1.07
CA ALA A 39 -7.51 8.31 2.29
C ALA A 39 -7.08 6.85 2.47
N ASP A 40 -7.99 5.90 2.30
CA ASP A 40 -7.71 4.46 2.43
C ASP A 40 -6.73 3.98 1.35
N GLU A 41 -6.88 4.46 0.13
CA GLU A 41 -5.97 4.11 -0.97
C GLU A 41 -4.56 4.63 -0.73
N ARG A 42 -4.40 5.85 -0.22
CA ARG A 42 -3.09 6.41 0.17
C ARG A 42 -2.39 5.58 1.25
N ILE A 43 -3.13 5.12 2.25
CA ILE A 43 -2.58 4.26 3.31
C ILE A 43 -2.08 2.95 2.69
N ARG A 44 -2.87 2.29 1.86
CA ARG A 44 -2.51 1.04 1.19
C ARG A 44 -1.29 1.19 0.26
N LEU A 45 -1.22 2.28 -0.50
CA LEU A 45 -0.07 2.57 -1.36
C LEU A 45 1.20 2.80 -0.55
N ARG A 46 1.11 3.54 0.54
CA ARG A 46 2.22 3.75 1.46
C ARG A 46 2.72 2.44 2.07
N GLU A 47 1.82 1.60 2.56
CA GLU A 47 2.17 0.29 3.11
C GLU A 47 2.83 -0.60 2.06
N ARG A 48 2.32 -0.65 0.85
CA ARG A 48 2.93 -1.41 -0.25
C ARG A 48 4.32 -0.88 -0.60
N PHE A 49 4.50 0.43 -0.61
CA PHE A 49 5.80 1.02 -0.89
C PHE A 49 6.85 0.62 0.15
N PHE A 50 6.54 0.75 1.44
CA PHE A 50 7.48 0.42 2.49
C PHE A 50 7.71 -1.08 2.63
N SER A 51 6.68 -1.90 2.53
CA SER A 51 6.83 -3.36 2.53
C SER A 51 7.69 -3.85 1.35
N ASN A 52 7.52 -3.24 0.18
CA ASN A 52 8.32 -3.52 -1.00
C ASN A 52 9.80 -3.12 -0.78
N SER A 53 10.04 -1.96 -0.18
CA SER A 53 11.38 -1.48 0.17
C SER A 53 12.10 -2.43 1.13
N VAL A 54 11.44 -2.86 2.20
CA VAL A 54 11.98 -3.84 3.15
C VAL A 54 12.29 -5.16 2.45
N GLY A 55 11.36 -5.69 1.68
CA GLY A 55 11.54 -6.94 0.95
C GLY A 55 12.70 -6.87 -0.04
N TRP A 56 12.80 -5.79 -0.80
CA TRP A 56 13.88 -5.58 -1.75
C TRP A 56 15.24 -5.45 -1.08
N ASN A 57 15.34 -4.70 0.02
CA ASN A 57 16.57 -4.55 0.77
C ASN A 57 17.10 -5.91 1.28
N ARG A 58 16.21 -6.76 1.81
CA ARG A 58 16.58 -8.10 2.28
C ARG A 58 16.97 -9.03 1.14
N LEU A 59 16.27 -9.01 0.02
CA LEU A 59 16.65 -9.77 -1.17
C LEU A 59 18.00 -9.31 -1.74
N MET A 60 18.26 -8.00 -1.77
CA MET A 60 19.56 -7.46 -2.20
C MET A 60 20.69 -7.85 -1.27
N GLN A 61 20.50 -7.83 0.03
CA GLN A 61 21.48 -8.36 0.96
C GLN A 61 21.79 -9.81 0.64
N ARG A 62 20.78 -10.66 0.45
CA ARG A 62 20.98 -12.08 0.11
C ARG A 62 21.71 -12.24 -1.22
N TYR A 63 21.38 -11.43 -2.21
CA TYR A 63 22.08 -11.41 -3.49
C TYR A 63 23.57 -11.06 -3.33
N GLN A 64 23.89 -10.01 -2.56
CA GLN A 64 25.26 -9.58 -2.29
C GLN A 64 26.09 -10.67 -1.58
N TYR A 65 25.49 -11.39 -0.62
CA TYR A 65 26.11 -12.54 0.02
C TYR A 65 26.37 -13.67 -0.98
N ALA A 66 25.40 -13.99 -1.82
CA ALA A 66 25.54 -15.04 -2.84
C ALA A 66 26.65 -14.72 -3.85
N GLN A 67 26.92 -13.43 -4.13
CA GLN A 67 27.99 -12.97 -4.99
C GLN A 67 29.34 -12.80 -4.28
N GLY A 68 29.39 -12.99 -2.96
CA GLY A 68 30.62 -12.80 -2.17
C GLY A 68 31.07 -11.34 -2.05
N TRP A 69 30.19 -10.37 -2.28
CA TRP A 69 30.55 -8.95 -2.20
C TRP A 69 30.60 -8.43 -0.78
N VAL A 70 29.93 -9.09 0.13
CA VAL A 70 29.90 -8.76 1.56
C VAL A 70 30.38 -9.95 2.35
N ALA A 71 31.25 -9.71 3.34
CA ALA A 71 31.69 -10.76 4.25
C ALA A 71 30.51 -11.27 5.08
N VAL A 72 30.44 -12.59 5.19
CA VAL A 72 29.46 -13.29 6.02
C VAL A 72 29.68 -12.89 7.49
N ASN A 73 28.79 -12.09 8.03
CA ASN A 73 28.76 -11.83 9.47
C ASN A 73 27.90 -12.91 10.13
N GLU A 74 28.49 -13.71 11.01
CA GLU A 74 27.89 -14.93 11.60
C GLU A 74 26.54 -14.78 12.34
N GLY A 75 25.94 -13.59 12.35
CA GLY A 75 24.70 -13.33 13.07
C GLY A 75 23.42 -13.25 12.23
N ASN A 76 23.49 -13.10 10.90
CA ASN A 76 22.29 -12.77 10.11
C ASN A 76 22.19 -13.46 8.73
N ASP A 77 23.13 -14.28 8.35
CA ASP A 77 23.28 -14.78 6.97
C ASP A 77 22.34 -15.93 6.59
N GLY A 78 21.80 -16.62 7.56
CA GLY A 78 20.84 -17.71 7.39
C GLY A 78 19.43 -17.36 7.86
N ALA A 79 19.17 -16.11 8.27
CA ALA A 79 17.86 -15.75 8.76
C ALA A 79 16.83 -15.81 7.62
N THR A 80 15.82 -16.65 7.83
CA THR A 80 14.68 -16.79 6.89
C THR A 80 13.49 -15.97 7.30
N GLN A 81 13.55 -15.29 8.43
CA GLN A 81 12.50 -14.41 8.94
C GLN A 81 13.06 -13.38 9.93
N GLY A 82 12.37 -12.27 10.06
CA GLY A 82 12.73 -11.22 10.99
C GLY A 82 11.74 -10.07 10.97
N VAL A 83 12.11 -9.03 11.72
CA VAL A 83 11.38 -7.77 11.77
C VAL A 83 12.34 -6.63 11.49
N ASP A 84 11.96 -5.72 10.61
CA ASP A 84 12.70 -4.51 10.28
C ASP A 84 11.83 -3.29 10.51
N GLU A 85 12.40 -2.27 11.10
CA GLU A 85 11.75 -0.97 11.20
C GLU A 85 11.94 -0.17 9.91
N GLN A 86 10.82 0.30 9.35
CA GLN A 86 10.82 1.20 8.20
C GLN A 86 9.72 2.23 8.36
N ALA A 87 10.08 3.51 8.26
CA ALA A 87 9.16 4.65 8.38
C ALA A 87 8.35 4.67 9.68
N GLY A 88 8.96 4.30 10.81
CA GLY A 88 8.33 4.26 12.14
C GLY A 88 7.33 3.11 12.31
N GLN A 89 7.41 2.09 11.49
CA GLN A 89 6.59 0.88 11.59
C GLN A 89 7.46 -0.36 11.51
N ASP A 90 7.08 -1.40 12.26
CA ASP A 90 7.74 -2.70 12.24
C ASP A 90 7.15 -3.58 11.16
N TRP A 91 8.02 -4.08 10.29
CA TRP A 91 7.69 -4.93 9.16
C TRP A 91 8.24 -6.33 9.40
N ARG A 92 7.35 -7.31 9.45
CA ARG A 92 7.73 -8.72 9.50
C ARG A 92 8.02 -9.21 8.09
N TRP A 93 9.20 -9.80 7.90
CA TRP A 93 9.56 -10.43 6.67
C TRP A 93 9.84 -11.92 6.87
N ARG A 94 9.54 -12.70 5.84
CA ARG A 94 9.82 -14.13 5.78
C ARG A 94 10.32 -14.48 4.39
N MET A 95 11.45 -15.18 4.35
CA MET A 95 12.07 -15.65 3.13
C MET A 95 11.91 -17.16 3.01
N LYS A 96 11.45 -17.63 1.86
CA LYS A 96 11.37 -19.03 1.50
C LYS A 96 12.34 -19.28 0.36
N VAL A 97 13.12 -20.35 0.45
CA VAL A 97 14.05 -20.78 -0.58
C VAL A 97 13.56 -22.10 -1.15
N GLU A 98 13.42 -22.17 -2.45
CA GLU A 98 12.96 -23.35 -3.17
C GLU A 98 13.92 -23.66 -4.32
N ALA A 99 14.23 -24.95 -4.54
CA ALA A 99 14.94 -25.35 -5.74
C ALA A 99 14.09 -25.06 -6.97
N ALA A 100 14.67 -24.37 -7.95
CA ALA A 100 14.06 -24.11 -9.24
C ALA A 100 14.54 -25.16 -10.27
N MET A 101 14.01 -25.09 -11.50
CA MET A 101 14.44 -26.01 -12.57
C MET A 101 15.94 -25.82 -12.89
N GLY A 102 16.72 -26.89 -12.70
CA GLY A 102 18.16 -26.92 -13.00
C GLY A 102 19.01 -27.25 -11.78
N LYS A 103 20.29 -27.59 -12.01
CA LYS A 103 21.25 -27.76 -10.93
C LYS A 103 21.69 -26.40 -10.43
N ASP A 104 21.70 -26.21 -9.12
CA ASP A 104 22.18 -25.00 -8.44
C ASP A 104 21.37 -23.72 -8.74
N PHE A 105 20.09 -23.85 -9.10
CA PHE A 105 19.20 -22.72 -9.34
C PHE A 105 18.12 -22.67 -8.27
N TYR A 106 18.06 -21.58 -7.52
CA TYR A 106 17.16 -21.41 -6.37
C TYR A 106 16.29 -20.18 -6.51
N ARG A 107 15.01 -20.34 -6.14
CA ARG A 107 14.05 -19.24 -6.05
C ARG A 107 13.99 -18.79 -4.59
N TYR A 108 14.27 -17.54 -4.37
CA TYR A 108 14.10 -16.86 -3.09
C TYR A 108 12.82 -16.04 -3.14
N GLU A 109 11.84 -16.41 -2.33
CA GLU A 109 10.57 -15.69 -2.20
C GLU A 109 10.55 -14.94 -0.87
N MET A 110 10.40 -13.63 -0.92
CA MET A 110 10.30 -12.76 0.23
C MET A 110 8.87 -12.29 0.41
N ARG A 111 8.29 -12.53 1.58
CA ARG A 111 6.98 -12.03 1.97
C ARG A 111 7.12 -11.05 3.10
N VAL A 112 6.51 -9.87 2.95
CA VAL A 112 6.58 -8.78 3.92
C VAL A 112 5.17 -8.33 4.28
N GLY A 113 4.93 -8.13 5.57
CA GLY A 113 3.70 -7.60 6.13
C GLY A 113 3.97 -6.82 7.40
N LEU A 114 2.98 -6.10 7.91
CA LEU A 114 3.07 -5.42 9.20
C LEU A 114 3.27 -6.43 10.33
N ALA A 115 4.14 -6.12 11.29
CA ALA A 115 4.47 -7.03 12.39
C ALA A 115 3.26 -7.43 13.24
N GLY A 116 2.28 -6.54 13.38
CA GLY A 116 1.03 -6.78 14.11
C GLY A 116 -0.08 -7.47 13.29
N SER A 117 0.17 -7.84 12.03
CA SER A 117 -0.83 -8.44 11.14
C SER A 117 -0.32 -9.75 10.54
N GLU A 118 -1.20 -10.72 10.36
CA GLU A 118 -0.90 -11.96 9.58
C GLU A 118 -0.93 -11.72 8.07
N ALA A 119 -1.48 -10.59 7.62
CA ALA A 119 -1.57 -10.26 6.22
C ALA A 119 -0.19 -10.01 5.60
N THR A 120 -0.02 -10.44 4.35
CA THR A 120 1.15 -10.14 3.53
C THR A 120 0.82 -8.94 2.64
N ASN A 121 1.58 -7.87 2.78
CA ASN A 121 1.40 -6.65 1.98
C ASN A 121 2.14 -6.76 0.63
N THR A 122 3.27 -7.47 0.62
CA THR A 122 4.12 -7.63 -0.57
C THR A 122 4.76 -9.01 -0.61
N ALA A 123 4.84 -9.59 -1.79
CA ALA A 123 5.62 -10.80 -2.09
C ALA A 123 6.55 -10.52 -3.27
N LEU A 124 7.85 -10.72 -3.08
CA LEU A 124 8.89 -10.54 -4.08
C LEU A 124 9.64 -11.85 -4.28
N SER A 125 10.14 -12.10 -5.48
CA SER A 125 11.01 -13.25 -5.72
C SER A 125 12.16 -12.92 -6.64
N ILE A 126 13.33 -13.50 -6.34
CA ILE A 126 14.50 -13.50 -7.20
C ILE A 126 14.99 -14.92 -7.41
N TYR A 127 15.74 -15.12 -8.47
CA TYR A 127 16.37 -16.39 -8.80
C TYR A 127 17.89 -16.23 -8.73
N LEU A 128 18.55 -17.10 -8.00
CA LEU A 128 20.00 -17.09 -7.83
C LEU A 128 20.60 -18.43 -8.22
N ILE A 129 21.80 -18.38 -8.78
CA ILE A 129 22.64 -19.54 -9.06
C ILE A 129 23.62 -19.66 -7.90
N GLY A 130 23.75 -20.86 -7.34
CA GLY A 130 24.65 -21.13 -6.24
C GLY A 130 24.00 -21.98 -5.14
N LYS A 131 24.73 -22.24 -4.04
CA LYS A 131 24.17 -22.95 -2.90
C LYS A 131 23.21 -22.04 -2.12
N PRO A 132 22.08 -22.58 -1.61
CA PRO A 132 21.14 -21.86 -0.78
C PRO A 132 21.75 -21.39 0.54
#